data_14bcbeb153ffacfadabaeade9775a7f8
#
_entry.id   14bcbeb153ffacfadabaeade9775a7f8
#
_cell.length_a   1.000
_cell.length_b   1.000
_cell.length_c   1.000
_cell.angle_alpha   90.00
_cell.angle_beta   90.00
_cell.angle_gamma   90.00
#
_symmetry.space_group_name_H-M   'P 1'
#
loop_
_entity.id
_entity.type
_entity.pdbx_description
1 polymer ?
#
loop_
_entity_poly.entity_id
_entity_poly.type
_entity_poly.pdbx_seq_one_letter_code
_entity_poly.pdbx_strand_id
1 'polypeptide(L)'
;DKTKQKEFVDIRPLIQKNSDGGFFLSIKLEPCVKKGQKLKQNDIVAYDPKSYSRPVGRTKNNDKEIAYNLGTLAKVAIMDTDMGFEDSCVVDSSLSEALTTNYCVQIPVNIDADSNIYNVKNIGDSVLEGEPLLIFQDAFDEKEANELLKSITADNKEELSDLGRKQIRAKCTGVVRDIKIYRTVEMDRLSSTLKSFVNKCDRNINRLKKVMRDNKIDKEYTLPSTEKLPAEGKLKQVNGVLIEFYIEVADKFGIGDKLVFNQALKGVNSYIIPRGKEAYSEYR
;
A
#
# COMPACT_ATOMS: atom_id res chain seq x y z
N ASP A 1 -36.73 24.42 9.48
CA ASP A 1 -35.32 24.76 9.66
C ASP A 1 -34.45 23.62 9.17
N LYS A 2 -33.95 23.79 7.97
CA LYS A 2 -33.05 22.80 7.39
C LYS A 2 -31.66 23.10 7.94
N THR A 3 -31.29 22.42 8.99
CA THR A 3 -29.92 22.39 9.47
C THR A 3 -29.02 21.93 8.31
N LYS A 4 -28.17 22.82 7.83
CA LYS A 4 -27.15 22.51 6.82
C LYS A 4 -26.10 21.60 7.47
N GLN A 5 -26.39 20.32 7.54
CA GLN A 5 -25.44 19.32 8.05
C GLN A 5 -24.38 19.11 6.97
N LYS A 6 -23.12 19.31 7.32
CA LYS A 6 -21.98 18.98 6.47
C LYS A 6 -21.50 17.59 6.83
N GLU A 7 -21.34 16.75 5.83
CA GLU A 7 -20.73 15.44 5.97
C GLU A 7 -19.39 15.42 5.26
N PHE A 8 -18.47 14.64 5.79
CA PHE A 8 -17.12 14.47 5.26
C PHE A 8 -16.90 13.00 4.91
N VAL A 9 -16.39 12.76 3.71
CA VAL A 9 -15.97 11.43 3.27
C VAL A 9 -14.46 11.45 3.05
N ASP A 10 -13.73 10.64 3.79
CA ASP A 10 -12.28 10.50 3.61
C ASP A 10 -12.02 9.51 2.47
N ILE A 11 -11.42 10.00 1.39
CA ILE A 11 -11.08 9.20 0.20
C ILE A 11 -9.58 8.88 0.12
N ARG A 12 -8.82 9.15 1.19
CA ARG A 12 -7.40 8.75 1.20
C ARG A 12 -7.27 7.24 1.08
N PRO A 13 -6.20 6.75 0.47
CA PRO A 13 -5.92 5.32 0.46
C PRO A 13 -5.94 4.77 1.89
N LEU A 14 -6.76 3.77 2.12
CA LEU A 14 -6.85 3.07 3.39
C LEU A 14 -6.11 1.74 3.25
N ILE A 15 -5.16 1.50 4.13
CA ILE A 15 -4.49 0.21 4.22
C ILE A 15 -5.11 -0.56 5.36
N GLN A 16 -5.80 -1.63 5.02
CA GLN A 16 -6.52 -2.49 5.95
C GLN A 16 -5.86 -3.86 6.01
N LYS A 17 -5.62 -4.36 7.24
CA LYS A 17 -5.13 -5.71 7.44
C LYS A 17 -6.25 -6.71 7.17
N ASN A 18 -5.97 -7.72 6.34
CA ASN A 18 -6.84 -8.86 6.19
C ASN A 18 -6.62 -9.81 7.38
N SER A 19 -7.69 -10.13 8.12
CA SER A 19 -7.63 -10.96 9.32
C SER A 19 -7.13 -12.38 9.05
N ASP A 20 -7.45 -12.94 7.90
CA ASP A 20 -7.24 -14.37 7.62
C ASP A 20 -5.89 -14.67 6.94
N GLY A 21 -5.29 -13.72 6.21
CA GLY A 21 -4.08 -13.95 5.44
C GLY A 21 -2.83 -13.20 5.93
N GLY A 22 -2.97 -12.29 6.89
CA GLY A 22 -1.85 -11.46 7.34
C GLY A 22 -1.40 -10.40 6.33
N PHE A 23 -2.11 -10.25 5.20
CA PHE A 23 -1.82 -9.26 4.18
C PHE A 23 -2.52 -7.95 4.48
N PHE A 24 -1.93 -6.87 3.98
CA PHE A 24 -2.56 -5.56 3.98
C PHE A 24 -3.13 -5.27 2.59
N LEU A 25 -4.38 -4.81 2.55
CA LEU A 25 -5.04 -4.43 1.32
C LEU A 25 -5.10 -2.90 1.22
N SER A 26 -4.76 -2.38 0.06
CA SER A 26 -4.90 -0.96 -0.26
C SER A 26 -6.27 -0.73 -0.89
N ILE A 27 -7.13 0.01 -0.20
CA ILE A 27 -8.45 0.43 -0.69
C ILE A 27 -8.33 1.87 -1.15
N LYS A 28 -8.64 2.14 -2.40
CA LYS A 28 -8.62 3.48 -2.99
C LYS A 28 -10.01 3.88 -3.46
N LEU A 29 -10.66 4.74 -2.70
CA LEU A 29 -11.95 5.28 -3.10
C LEU A 29 -11.80 6.33 -4.21
N GLU A 30 -12.53 6.14 -5.29
CA GLU A 30 -12.62 7.12 -6.38
C GLU A 30 -13.97 7.85 -6.32
N PRO A 31 -13.99 9.19 -6.35
CA PRO A 31 -15.22 9.94 -6.29
C PRO A 31 -16.02 9.79 -7.59
N CYS A 32 -17.33 9.49 -7.46
CA CYS A 32 -18.25 9.37 -8.59
C CYS A 32 -19.12 10.62 -8.77
N VAL A 33 -18.94 11.63 -7.93
CA VAL A 33 -19.76 12.84 -7.92
C VAL A 33 -18.97 14.07 -8.35
N LYS A 34 -19.65 15.03 -8.96
CA LYS A 34 -19.05 16.29 -9.41
C LYS A 34 -19.35 17.41 -8.43
N LYS A 35 -18.47 18.42 -8.38
CA LYS A 35 -18.68 19.62 -7.55
C LYS A 35 -19.98 20.32 -7.97
N GLY A 36 -20.85 20.59 -6.98
CA GLY A 36 -22.16 21.24 -7.20
C GLY A 36 -23.29 20.29 -7.61
N GLN A 37 -23.03 18.98 -7.74
CA GLN A 37 -24.07 17.99 -8.01
C GLN A 37 -25.02 17.87 -6.81
N LYS A 38 -26.33 17.84 -7.08
CA LYS A 38 -27.35 17.55 -6.05
C LYS A 38 -27.40 16.04 -5.83
N LEU A 39 -27.27 15.63 -4.59
CA LEU A 39 -27.32 14.23 -4.18
C LEU A 39 -28.68 13.89 -3.57
N LYS A 40 -29.12 12.67 -3.78
CA LYS A 40 -30.28 12.05 -3.12
C LYS A 40 -29.80 11.05 -2.10
N GLN A 41 -30.68 10.66 -1.21
CA GLN A 41 -30.42 9.57 -0.29
C GLN A 41 -30.08 8.29 -1.08
N ASN A 42 -29.02 7.58 -0.66
CA ASN A 42 -28.48 6.37 -1.28
C ASN A 42 -27.73 6.59 -2.62
N ASP A 43 -27.45 7.82 -3.03
CA ASP A 43 -26.54 8.05 -4.15
C ASP A 43 -25.12 7.65 -3.74
N ILE A 44 -24.43 6.93 -4.62
CA ILE A 44 -23.03 6.51 -4.39
C ILE A 44 -22.11 7.71 -4.61
N VAL A 45 -21.36 8.06 -3.58
CA VAL A 45 -20.45 9.22 -3.60
C VAL A 45 -19.04 8.83 -4.06
N ALA A 46 -18.56 7.68 -3.61
CA ALA A 46 -17.25 7.14 -3.97
C ALA A 46 -17.25 5.62 -3.79
N TYR A 47 -16.46 4.91 -4.56
CA TYR A 47 -16.23 3.47 -4.40
C TYR A 47 -14.83 3.10 -4.92
N ASP A 48 -14.34 1.92 -4.54
CA ASP A 48 -13.09 1.36 -5.08
C ASP A 48 -13.40 0.54 -6.34
N PRO A 49 -13.00 1.01 -7.54
CA PRO A 49 -13.31 0.33 -8.80
C PRO A 49 -12.59 -1.02 -8.97
N LYS A 50 -11.58 -1.32 -8.17
CA LYS A 50 -10.93 -2.64 -8.15
C LYS A 50 -11.82 -3.69 -7.48
N SER A 51 -12.47 -3.30 -6.39
CA SER A 51 -13.28 -4.20 -5.57
C SER A 51 -14.76 -4.19 -5.92
N TYR A 52 -15.23 -3.14 -6.60
CA TYR A 52 -16.63 -2.94 -6.91
C TYR A 52 -16.83 -2.47 -8.35
N SER A 53 -17.92 -2.88 -8.95
CA SER A 53 -18.37 -2.43 -10.26
C SER A 53 -19.82 -1.99 -10.23
N ARG A 54 -20.21 -1.20 -11.22
CA ARG A 54 -21.63 -0.93 -11.46
C ARG A 54 -22.23 -2.11 -12.20
N PRO A 55 -23.39 -2.65 -11.76
CA PRO A 55 -24.05 -3.73 -12.46
C PRO A 55 -24.32 -3.37 -13.92
N VAL A 56 -23.99 -4.27 -14.82
CA VAL A 56 -24.28 -4.12 -16.25
C VAL A 56 -25.70 -4.59 -16.51
N GLY A 57 -26.65 -3.67 -16.64
CA GLY A 57 -28.03 -3.99 -16.93
C GLY A 57 -28.91 -2.74 -17.01
N ARG A 58 -29.93 -2.78 -17.84
CA ARG A 58 -30.81 -1.63 -18.12
C ARG A 58 -32.01 -1.52 -17.16
N THR A 59 -31.83 -1.62 -15.88
CA THR A 59 -32.89 -1.27 -14.95
C THR A 59 -32.72 0.18 -14.48
N LYS A 60 -33.81 0.91 -14.31
CA LYS A 60 -33.81 2.34 -13.92
C LYS A 60 -33.12 2.62 -12.57
N ASN A 61 -32.75 1.58 -11.83
CA ASN A 61 -32.10 1.69 -10.53
C ASN A 61 -30.58 1.38 -10.56
N ASN A 62 -30.03 0.94 -11.69
CA ASN A 62 -28.63 0.48 -11.77
C ASN A 62 -27.58 1.58 -11.54
N ASP A 63 -27.95 2.85 -11.69
CA ASP A 63 -27.04 3.97 -11.41
C ASP A 63 -26.78 4.18 -9.92
N LYS A 64 -27.53 3.51 -9.05
CA LYS A 64 -27.48 3.65 -7.58
C LYS A 64 -26.91 2.44 -6.86
N GLU A 65 -26.57 1.40 -7.57
CA GLU A 65 -26.08 0.16 -7.00
C GLU A 65 -24.65 -0.07 -7.41
N ILE A 66 -23.87 -0.64 -6.50
CA ILE A 66 -22.56 -1.22 -6.76
C ILE A 66 -22.59 -2.68 -6.35
N ALA A 67 -21.92 -3.52 -7.12
CA ALA A 67 -21.74 -4.93 -6.83
C ALA A 67 -20.27 -5.21 -6.52
N TYR A 68 -20.02 -6.07 -5.57
CA TYR A 68 -18.68 -6.56 -5.28
C TYR A 68 -18.20 -7.44 -6.44
N ASN A 69 -16.96 -7.21 -6.90
CA ASN A 69 -16.34 -8.00 -7.97
C ASN A 69 -15.86 -9.33 -7.40
N LEU A 70 -16.64 -10.39 -7.63
CA LEU A 70 -16.35 -11.76 -7.16
C LEU A 70 -15.39 -12.53 -8.08
N GLY A 71 -14.64 -11.85 -8.92
CA GLY A 71 -13.72 -12.45 -9.89
C GLY A 71 -13.86 -11.84 -11.28
N THR A 72 -13.25 -12.49 -12.25
CA THR A 72 -13.19 -12.03 -13.65
C THR A 72 -14.02 -12.93 -14.54
N LEU A 73 -14.83 -12.33 -15.41
CA LEU A 73 -15.58 -13.10 -16.42
C LEU A 73 -14.60 -13.58 -17.49
N ALA A 74 -14.48 -14.90 -17.61
CA ALA A 74 -13.61 -15.54 -18.58
C ALA A 74 -14.39 -16.43 -19.54
N LYS A 75 -13.90 -16.57 -20.77
CA LYS A 75 -14.36 -17.62 -21.68
C LYS A 75 -13.66 -18.93 -21.31
N VAL A 76 -14.41 -19.99 -21.15
CA VAL A 76 -13.87 -21.29 -20.74
C VAL A 76 -14.12 -22.30 -21.86
N ALA A 77 -13.07 -23.03 -22.24
CA ALA A 77 -13.14 -24.19 -23.12
C ALA A 77 -12.77 -25.43 -22.32
N ILE A 78 -13.53 -26.51 -22.52
CA ILE A 78 -13.19 -27.84 -22.00
C ILE A 78 -12.58 -28.60 -23.17
N MET A 79 -11.30 -28.92 -23.07
CA MET A 79 -10.56 -29.55 -24.13
C MET A 79 -9.44 -30.41 -23.56
N ASP A 80 -9.05 -31.42 -24.33
CA ASP A 80 -7.87 -32.22 -24.01
C ASP A 80 -6.61 -31.41 -24.36
N THR A 81 -5.61 -31.48 -23.49
CA THR A 81 -4.34 -30.74 -23.69
C THR A 81 -3.18 -31.46 -23.02
N ASP A 82 -2.04 -31.50 -23.67
CA ASP A 82 -0.79 -32.06 -23.15
C ASP A 82 -0.14 -31.15 -22.08
N MET A 83 -0.73 -29.96 -21.83
CA MET A 83 -0.17 -28.95 -20.90
C MET A 83 -0.66 -29.11 -19.47
N GLY A 84 -1.48 -30.09 -19.18
CA GLY A 84 -2.09 -30.29 -17.87
C GLY A 84 -2.31 -31.73 -17.49
N PHE A 85 -2.53 -31.97 -16.20
CA PHE A 85 -2.84 -33.29 -15.66
C PHE A 85 -3.91 -33.17 -14.57
N GLU A 86 -4.88 -34.07 -14.55
CA GLU A 86 -5.97 -34.11 -13.56
C GLU A 86 -6.71 -32.77 -13.39
N ASP A 87 -6.67 -32.20 -12.17
CA ASP A 87 -7.36 -30.94 -11.80
C ASP A 87 -6.64 -29.67 -12.30
N SER A 88 -5.78 -29.79 -13.31
CA SER A 88 -5.06 -28.64 -13.84
C SER A 88 -5.94 -27.77 -14.73
N CYS A 89 -5.58 -26.52 -14.84
CA CYS A 89 -6.14 -25.59 -15.81
C CYS A 89 -5.02 -24.86 -16.54
N VAL A 90 -5.34 -24.39 -17.72
CA VAL A 90 -4.44 -23.57 -18.54
C VAL A 90 -5.12 -22.22 -18.74
N VAL A 91 -4.42 -21.13 -18.54
CA VAL A 91 -4.93 -19.78 -18.75
C VAL A 91 -4.12 -19.06 -19.83
N ASP A 92 -4.73 -18.09 -20.49
CA ASP A 92 -4.00 -17.19 -21.37
C ASP A 92 -3.34 -16.05 -20.59
N SER A 93 -2.41 -15.35 -21.22
CA SER A 93 -1.70 -14.23 -20.58
C SER A 93 -2.62 -13.07 -20.23
N SER A 94 -3.73 -12.87 -20.94
CA SER A 94 -4.68 -11.78 -20.66
C SER A 94 -5.50 -12.06 -19.41
N LEU A 95 -5.90 -13.30 -19.20
CA LEU A 95 -6.57 -13.73 -17.98
C LEU A 95 -5.60 -13.70 -16.78
N SER A 96 -4.35 -14.15 -16.96
CA SER A 96 -3.30 -14.02 -15.93
C SER A 96 -3.12 -12.57 -15.46
N GLU A 97 -3.11 -11.61 -16.40
CA GLU A 97 -3.04 -10.19 -16.07
C GLU A 97 -4.31 -9.68 -15.39
N ALA A 98 -5.49 -10.12 -15.82
CA ALA A 98 -6.77 -9.72 -15.24
C ALA A 98 -6.96 -10.25 -13.81
N LEU A 99 -6.34 -11.38 -13.47
CA LEU A 99 -6.34 -11.99 -12.14
C LEU A 99 -5.21 -11.49 -11.23
N THR A 100 -4.48 -10.45 -11.64
CA THR A 100 -3.44 -9.83 -10.80
C THR A 100 -4.01 -9.37 -9.46
N THR A 101 -3.41 -9.84 -8.39
CA THR A 101 -3.75 -9.46 -7.01
C THR A 101 -2.82 -8.37 -6.52
N ASN A 102 -3.37 -7.31 -5.91
CA ASN A 102 -2.58 -6.27 -5.28
C ASN A 102 -2.70 -6.40 -3.76
N TYR A 103 -1.58 -6.48 -3.09
CA TYR A 103 -1.49 -6.48 -1.64
C TYR A 103 -0.35 -5.60 -1.18
N CYS A 104 -0.36 -5.19 0.09
CA CYS A 104 0.72 -4.40 0.67
C CYS A 104 1.56 -5.24 1.61
N VAL A 105 2.87 -5.11 1.47
CA VAL A 105 3.85 -5.64 2.40
C VAL A 105 4.22 -4.55 3.41
N GLN A 106 4.10 -4.85 4.70
CA GLN A 106 4.53 -3.96 5.77
C GLN A 106 5.99 -4.23 6.12
N ILE A 107 6.80 -3.18 6.15
CA ILE A 107 8.19 -3.22 6.59
C ILE A 107 8.35 -2.26 7.78
N PRO A 108 8.33 -2.78 9.02
CA PRO A 108 8.56 -1.96 10.20
C PRO A 108 10.05 -1.72 10.42
N VAL A 109 10.41 -0.50 10.76
CA VAL A 109 11.78 -0.08 11.04
C VAL A 109 11.82 0.69 12.34
N ASN A 110 12.67 0.27 13.25
CA ASN A 110 12.93 0.95 14.51
C ASN A 110 14.20 1.77 14.40
N ILE A 111 14.13 3.03 14.78
CA ILE A 111 15.24 3.99 14.75
C ILE A 111 15.39 4.61 16.13
N ASP A 112 16.58 4.60 16.66
CA ASP A 112 16.88 5.23 17.94
C ASP A 112 16.80 6.77 17.86
N ALA A 113 16.48 7.40 18.96
CA ALA A 113 16.16 8.83 19.03
C ALA A 113 17.28 9.74 18.54
N ASP A 114 18.53 9.34 18.71
CA ASP A 114 19.73 10.08 18.38
C ASP A 114 20.30 9.76 16.98
N SER A 115 19.71 8.77 16.28
CA SER A 115 20.11 8.41 14.91
C SER A 115 19.78 9.51 13.92
N ASN A 116 20.60 9.64 12.89
CA ASN A 116 20.41 10.58 11.79
C ASN A 116 19.86 9.87 10.54
N ILE A 117 18.84 10.47 9.91
CA ILE A 117 18.27 9.99 8.63
C ILE A 117 18.90 10.78 7.49
N TYR A 118 19.38 10.10 6.46
CA TYR A 118 19.98 10.68 5.26
C TYR A 118 19.04 10.60 4.06
N ASN A 119 18.37 9.47 3.86
CA ASN A 119 17.46 9.30 2.75
C ASN A 119 16.25 8.44 3.15
N VAL A 120 15.08 8.83 2.66
CA VAL A 120 13.80 8.13 2.87
C VAL A 120 13.01 8.16 1.58
N LYS A 121 12.51 7.01 1.13
CA LYS A 121 11.54 6.95 0.02
C LYS A 121 10.25 7.65 0.42
N ASN A 122 9.61 8.31 -0.55
CA ASN A 122 8.35 9.01 -0.34
C ASN A 122 7.16 8.15 -0.75
N ILE A 123 5.98 8.52 -0.29
CA ILE A 123 4.72 7.93 -0.77
C ILE A 123 4.59 8.20 -2.27
N GLY A 124 4.34 7.15 -3.05
CA GLY A 124 4.25 7.19 -4.51
C GLY A 124 5.52 6.76 -5.24
N ASP A 125 6.65 6.64 -4.56
CA ASP A 125 7.89 6.18 -5.17
C ASP A 125 7.79 4.70 -5.55
N SER A 126 8.28 4.34 -6.72
CA SER A 126 8.51 2.96 -7.11
C SER A 126 9.80 2.46 -6.49
N VAL A 127 9.80 1.21 -6.07
CA VAL A 127 10.96 0.54 -5.47
C VAL A 127 11.14 -0.84 -6.08
N LEU A 128 12.39 -1.21 -6.29
CA LEU A 128 12.78 -2.56 -6.68
C LEU A 128 13.17 -3.36 -5.43
N GLU A 129 13.06 -4.67 -5.50
CA GLU A 129 13.59 -5.55 -4.46
C GLU A 129 15.08 -5.30 -4.24
N GLY A 130 15.49 -5.15 -2.97
CA GLY A 130 16.87 -4.81 -2.60
C GLY A 130 17.20 -3.31 -2.64
N GLU A 131 16.32 -2.45 -3.19
CA GLU A 131 16.53 -1.00 -3.22
C GLU A 131 16.38 -0.39 -1.81
N PRO A 132 17.22 0.61 -1.42
CA PRO A 132 17.11 1.22 -0.10
C PRO A 132 15.82 2.04 0.05
N LEU A 133 15.04 1.73 1.09
CA LEU A 133 13.85 2.48 1.54
C LEU A 133 14.24 3.62 2.48
N LEU A 134 15.24 3.35 3.31
CA LEU A 134 15.70 4.25 4.34
C LEU A 134 17.20 4.05 4.55
N ILE A 135 17.93 5.15 4.64
CA ILE A 135 19.37 5.18 5.01
C ILE A 135 19.49 6.03 6.27
N PHE A 136 20.07 5.45 7.31
CA PHE A 136 20.30 6.12 8.58
C PHE A 136 21.62 5.70 9.22
N GLN A 137 22.07 6.46 10.21
CA GLN A 137 23.28 6.18 10.95
C GLN A 137 23.00 6.46 12.43
N ASP A 138 23.41 5.55 13.29
CA ASP A 138 23.29 5.72 14.74
C ASP A 138 24.35 6.74 15.23
N ALA A 139 24.03 7.46 16.30
CA ALA A 139 24.92 8.50 16.83
C ALA A 139 26.27 7.95 17.32
N PHE A 140 26.27 6.72 17.79
CA PHE A 140 27.49 6.01 18.21
C PHE A 140 28.43 5.77 17.02
N ASP A 141 27.87 5.21 15.95
CA ASP A 141 28.62 4.94 14.70
C ASP A 141 29.13 6.25 14.07
N GLU A 142 28.37 7.35 14.19
CA GLU A 142 28.80 8.67 13.69
C GLU A 142 30.00 9.23 14.44
N LYS A 143 30.09 9.04 15.76
CA LYS A 143 31.24 9.45 16.56
C LYS A 143 32.50 8.66 16.22
N GLU A 144 32.38 7.35 16.13
CA GLU A 144 33.48 6.47 15.73
C GLU A 144 33.96 6.77 14.30
N ALA A 145 33.01 6.96 13.36
CA ALA A 145 33.33 7.36 11.99
C ALA A 145 34.06 8.70 11.94
N ASN A 146 33.62 9.69 12.74
CA ASN A 146 34.26 11.00 12.81
C ASN A 146 35.63 10.96 13.46
N GLU A 147 35.90 10.08 14.42
CA GLU A 147 37.22 9.86 15.01
C GLU A 147 38.18 9.19 14.00
N LEU A 148 37.69 8.21 13.26
CA LEU A 148 38.43 7.58 12.16
C LEU A 148 38.69 8.55 11.03
N LEU A 149 37.73 9.42 10.66
CA LEU A 149 37.87 10.45 9.64
C LEU A 149 38.92 11.52 9.99
N LYS A 150 39.14 11.78 11.29
CA LYS A 150 40.22 12.69 11.73
C LYS A 150 41.64 12.13 11.53
N SER A 151 41.75 10.80 11.49
CA SER A 151 43.02 10.08 11.34
C SER A 151 43.41 9.78 9.90
N ILE A 152 42.56 10.09 8.91
CA ILE A 152 42.72 9.68 7.50
C ILE A 152 42.82 10.90 6.58
N THR A 153 43.68 10.81 5.56
CA THR A 153 43.92 11.84 4.53
C THR A 153 42.69 12.08 3.64
N ALA A 154 42.61 13.31 3.08
CA ALA A 154 41.43 13.92 2.46
C ALA A 154 40.80 13.14 1.28
N ASP A 155 41.52 12.25 0.61
CA ASP A 155 41.05 11.60 -0.62
C ASP A 155 40.04 10.45 -0.42
N ASN A 156 39.91 9.92 0.81
CA ASN A 156 39.02 8.79 1.11
C ASN A 156 37.82 9.19 2.02
N LYS A 157 37.55 10.48 2.18
CA LYS A 157 36.51 10.98 3.10
C LYS A 157 35.10 10.59 2.68
N GLU A 158 34.81 10.55 1.40
CA GLU A 158 33.47 10.20 0.92
C GLU A 158 33.14 8.72 1.11
N GLU A 159 34.08 7.84 0.80
CA GLU A 159 33.90 6.38 1.01
C GLU A 159 33.78 6.01 2.49
N LEU A 160 34.51 6.69 3.35
CA LEU A 160 34.47 6.48 4.80
C LEU A 160 33.26 7.09 5.47
N SER A 161 32.68 8.15 4.92
CA SER A 161 31.42 8.73 5.44
C SER A 161 30.23 7.78 5.26
N ASP A 162 30.33 6.85 4.32
CA ASP A 162 29.31 5.82 4.08
C ASP A 162 29.52 4.55 4.94
N LEU A 163 30.70 4.43 5.55
CA LEU A 163 30.97 3.39 6.56
C LEU A 163 30.16 3.71 7.84
N GLY A 164 29.32 2.76 8.27
CA GLY A 164 28.45 2.92 9.43
C GLY A 164 27.02 3.34 9.08
N ARG A 165 26.71 3.70 7.81
CA ARG A 165 25.34 3.91 7.37
C ARG A 165 24.60 2.59 7.21
N LYS A 166 23.51 2.46 7.96
CA LYS A 166 22.58 1.32 7.88
C LYS A 166 21.53 1.58 6.80
N GLN A 167 21.23 0.54 6.03
CA GLN A 167 20.25 0.61 4.96
C GLN A 167 19.12 -0.39 5.22
N ILE A 168 17.91 0.10 5.24
CA ILE A 168 16.73 -0.76 5.20
C ILE A 168 16.31 -0.87 3.74
N ARG A 169 16.27 -2.11 3.24
CA ARG A 169 16.01 -2.40 1.84
C ARG A 169 14.61 -2.93 1.64
N ALA A 170 14.03 -2.64 0.49
CA ALA A 170 12.76 -3.21 0.05
C ALA A 170 12.88 -4.74 -0.08
N LYS A 171 11.91 -5.47 0.46
CA LYS A 171 11.81 -6.93 0.36
C LYS A 171 11.03 -7.41 -0.87
N CYS A 172 10.50 -6.47 -1.63
CA CYS A 172 9.67 -6.72 -2.81
C CYS A 172 9.71 -5.52 -3.75
N THR A 173 9.42 -5.78 -5.02
CA THR A 173 9.23 -4.73 -6.02
C THR A 173 7.80 -4.22 -5.97
N GLY A 174 7.62 -2.89 -5.94
CA GLY A 174 6.30 -2.30 -5.82
C GLY A 174 6.31 -0.78 -5.74
N VAL A 175 5.23 -0.22 -5.18
CA VAL A 175 5.06 1.22 -4.98
C VAL A 175 4.80 1.50 -3.50
N VAL A 176 5.50 2.46 -2.92
CA VAL A 176 5.26 2.90 -1.54
C VAL A 176 3.90 3.58 -1.47
N ARG A 177 2.93 2.95 -0.80
CA ARG A 177 1.55 3.46 -0.70
C ARG A 177 1.29 4.29 0.52
N ASP A 178 1.94 3.94 1.63
CA ASP A 178 1.80 4.68 2.87
C ASP A 178 3.07 4.58 3.70
N ILE A 179 3.30 5.57 4.56
CA ILE A 179 4.37 5.58 5.55
C ILE A 179 3.76 6.06 6.86
N LYS A 180 3.67 5.17 7.83
CA LYS A 180 3.20 5.51 9.18
C LYS A 180 4.39 5.69 10.10
N ILE A 181 4.31 6.71 10.94
CA ILE A 181 5.39 7.10 11.84
C ILE A 181 4.82 7.21 13.24
N TYR A 182 5.51 6.60 14.18
CA TYR A 182 5.16 6.62 15.59
C TYR A 182 6.40 6.96 16.40
N ARG A 183 6.28 7.87 17.35
CA ARG A 183 7.35 8.19 18.28
C ARG A 183 7.03 7.70 19.68
N THR A 184 8.04 7.22 20.38
CA THR A 184 7.95 6.76 21.76
C THR A 184 8.62 7.71 22.73
N VAL A 185 9.29 8.73 22.21
CA VAL A 185 10.01 9.74 23.00
C VAL A 185 9.52 11.13 22.67
N GLU A 186 9.80 12.08 23.56
CA GLU A 186 9.52 13.50 23.33
C GLU A 186 10.33 14.04 22.14
N MET A 187 9.74 15.01 21.42
CA MET A 187 10.35 15.61 20.24
C MET A 187 11.75 16.16 20.50
N ASP A 188 11.99 16.67 21.71
CA ASP A 188 13.26 17.30 22.06
C ASP A 188 14.43 16.31 22.14
N ARG A 189 14.13 15.03 22.35
CA ARG A 189 15.13 13.95 22.39
C ARG A 189 15.53 13.41 21.03
N LEU A 190 14.76 13.74 19.98
CA LEU A 190 15.05 13.27 18.63
C LEU A 190 16.20 14.07 18.00
N SER A 191 16.98 13.43 17.15
CA SER A 191 17.97 14.09 16.28
C SER A 191 17.31 15.16 15.39
N SER A 192 18.09 16.09 14.87
CA SER A 192 17.58 17.16 14.00
C SER A 192 16.90 16.64 12.74
N THR A 193 17.44 15.58 12.15
CA THR A 193 16.92 14.95 10.93
C THR A 193 15.61 14.21 11.22
N LEU A 194 15.55 13.44 12.32
CA LEU A 194 14.31 12.78 12.79
C LEU A 194 13.22 13.78 13.16
N LYS A 195 13.56 14.87 13.85
CA LYS A 195 12.63 15.99 14.13
C LYS A 195 12.03 16.55 12.86
N SER A 196 12.86 16.79 11.87
CA SER A 196 12.41 17.34 10.58
C SER A 196 11.45 16.39 9.87
N PHE A 197 11.74 15.09 9.91
CA PHE A 197 10.92 14.05 9.29
C PHE A 197 9.56 13.90 10.00
N VAL A 198 9.55 13.78 11.32
CA VAL A 198 8.31 13.70 12.11
C VAL A 198 7.47 14.97 11.94
N ASN A 199 8.08 16.15 11.98
CA ASN A 199 7.38 17.41 11.75
C ASN A 199 6.76 17.53 10.35
N LYS A 200 7.37 16.94 9.34
CA LYS A 200 6.78 16.87 7.98
C LYS A 200 5.48 16.05 8.00
N CYS A 201 5.47 14.94 8.71
CA CYS A 201 4.28 14.10 8.87
C CYS A 201 3.20 14.78 9.72
N ASP A 202 3.59 15.38 10.85
CA ASP A 202 2.66 16.10 11.72
C ASP A 202 2.02 17.30 11.02
N ARG A 203 2.75 18.01 10.15
CA ARG A 203 2.18 19.09 9.33
C ARG A 203 1.04 18.59 8.44
N ASN A 204 1.19 17.43 7.84
CA ASN A 204 0.13 16.83 7.01
C ASN A 204 -1.08 16.46 7.86
N ILE A 205 -0.87 15.84 9.02
CA ILE A 205 -1.93 15.50 9.97
C ILE A 205 -2.65 16.75 10.47
N ASN A 206 -1.90 17.77 10.87
CA ASN A 206 -2.44 19.03 11.38
C ASN A 206 -3.22 19.80 10.30
N ARG A 207 -2.79 19.73 9.03
CA ARG A 207 -3.54 20.27 7.90
C ARG A 207 -4.90 19.61 7.76
N LEU A 208 -4.97 18.28 7.88
CA LEU A 208 -6.23 17.54 7.87
C LEU A 208 -7.11 17.91 9.07
N LYS A 209 -6.56 17.96 10.27
CA LYS A 209 -7.27 18.39 11.48
C LYS A 209 -7.85 19.80 11.32
N LYS A 210 -7.10 20.71 10.67
CA LYS A 210 -7.59 22.06 10.38
C LYS A 210 -8.77 22.03 9.41
N VAL A 211 -8.68 21.29 8.31
CA VAL A 211 -9.79 21.16 7.34
C VAL A 211 -11.04 20.61 8.02
N MET A 212 -10.92 19.62 8.89
CA MET A 212 -12.04 19.06 9.64
C MET A 212 -12.68 20.11 10.55
N ARG A 213 -11.86 20.85 11.31
CA ARG A 213 -12.32 21.91 12.21
C ARG A 213 -13.04 23.03 11.45
N ASP A 214 -12.44 23.52 10.35
CA ASP A 214 -13.00 24.61 9.53
C ASP A 214 -14.35 24.20 8.92
N ASN A 215 -14.57 22.90 8.69
CA ASN A 215 -15.84 22.37 8.19
C ASN A 215 -16.80 21.89 9.28
N LYS A 216 -16.50 22.11 10.57
CA LYS A 216 -17.34 21.71 11.72
C LYS A 216 -17.70 20.23 11.71
N ILE A 217 -16.71 19.39 11.48
CA ILE A 217 -16.87 17.93 11.46
C ILE A 217 -16.63 17.43 12.88
N ASP A 218 -17.71 17.15 13.61
CA ASP A 218 -17.66 16.72 15.02
C ASP A 218 -17.51 15.21 15.21
N LYS A 219 -17.42 14.43 14.13
CA LYS A 219 -17.20 12.99 14.25
C LYS A 219 -15.76 12.71 14.65
N GLU A 220 -15.60 11.80 15.60
CA GLU A 220 -14.32 11.19 15.97
C GLU A 220 -13.75 10.38 14.82
N TYR A 221 -13.22 11.07 13.82
CA TYR A 221 -12.37 10.41 12.85
C TYR A 221 -11.02 10.15 13.51
N THR A 222 -10.66 8.90 13.62
CA THR A 222 -9.34 8.49 14.08
C THR A 222 -8.31 8.91 13.04
N LEU A 223 -7.83 10.14 13.14
CA LEU A 223 -6.71 10.58 12.32
C LEU A 223 -5.45 9.85 12.78
N PRO A 224 -4.57 9.47 11.86
CA PRO A 224 -3.28 8.94 12.24
C PRO A 224 -2.57 9.93 13.16
N SER A 225 -1.82 9.41 14.13
CA SER A 225 -1.06 10.21 15.10
C SER A 225 0.35 9.65 15.17
N THR A 226 1.33 10.53 15.24
CA THR A 226 2.73 10.13 15.46
C THR A 226 3.00 9.82 16.95
N GLU A 227 2.06 10.09 17.84
CA GLU A 227 2.21 9.90 19.29
C GLU A 227 1.69 8.56 19.83
N LYS A 228 0.92 7.82 19.02
CA LYS A 228 0.33 6.55 19.43
C LYS A 228 0.96 5.41 18.66
N LEU A 229 1.51 4.45 19.39
CA LEU A 229 1.90 3.17 18.81
C LEU A 229 0.65 2.39 18.38
N PRO A 230 0.73 1.59 17.32
CA PRO A 230 -0.35 0.69 16.96
C PRO A 230 -0.63 -0.28 18.11
N ALA A 231 -1.91 -0.51 18.41
CA ALA A 231 -2.35 -1.36 19.53
C ALA A 231 -1.96 -2.84 19.34
N GLU A 232 -1.62 -3.25 18.15
CA GLU A 232 -1.25 -4.62 17.80
C GLU A 232 0.18 -4.65 17.25
N GLY A 233 1.04 -5.40 17.91
CA GLY A 233 2.36 -5.73 17.39
C GLY A 233 3.33 -6.10 18.50
N LYS A 234 4.03 -7.21 18.34
CA LYS A 234 5.18 -7.64 19.14
C LYS A 234 6.41 -6.74 18.91
N LEU A 235 6.18 -5.44 18.73
CA LEU A 235 7.26 -4.48 18.54
C LEU A 235 7.90 -4.23 19.91
N LYS A 236 9.18 -4.52 20.01
CA LYS A 236 10.00 -4.13 21.18
C LYS A 236 9.79 -2.64 21.38
N GLN A 237 9.67 -2.23 22.63
CA GLN A 237 9.68 -0.81 22.98
C GLN A 237 10.93 -0.17 22.39
N VAL A 238 10.72 0.71 21.42
CA VAL A 238 11.78 1.46 20.77
C VAL A 238 11.96 2.74 21.54
N ASN A 239 13.19 3.10 21.82
CA ASN A 239 13.50 4.40 22.41
C ASN A 239 13.78 5.42 21.30
N GLY A 240 12.75 5.73 20.50
CA GLY A 240 12.94 6.56 19.31
C GLY A 240 11.70 6.66 18.44
N VAL A 241 11.85 6.25 17.18
CA VAL A 241 10.81 6.34 16.15
C VAL A 241 10.61 4.98 15.47
N LEU A 242 9.36 4.54 15.39
CA LEU A 242 8.95 3.42 14.55
C LEU A 242 8.43 3.98 13.22
N ILE A 243 8.99 3.52 12.12
CA ILE A 243 8.55 3.83 10.77
C ILE A 243 8.03 2.55 10.13
N GLU A 244 6.81 2.57 9.63
CA GLU A 244 6.21 1.45 8.90
C GLU A 244 6.01 1.85 7.45
N PHE A 245 6.75 1.19 6.55
CA PHE A 245 6.56 1.32 5.11
C PHE A 245 5.53 0.30 4.65
N TYR A 246 4.60 0.73 3.81
CA TYR A 246 3.62 -0.12 3.14
C TYR A 246 3.86 -0.07 1.64
N ILE A 247 4.36 -1.19 1.08
CA ILE A 247 4.69 -1.32 -0.33
C ILE A 247 3.61 -2.16 -1.00
N GLU A 248 2.89 -1.58 -1.96
CA GLU A 248 1.90 -2.30 -2.77
C GLU A 248 2.62 -3.08 -3.87
N VAL A 249 2.41 -4.38 -3.85
CA VAL A 249 2.91 -5.35 -4.82
C VAL A 249 1.76 -5.76 -5.73
N ALA A 250 2.02 -5.83 -7.02
CA ALA A 250 1.12 -6.41 -7.99
C ALA A 250 1.63 -7.82 -8.33
N ASP A 251 0.93 -8.83 -7.84
CA ASP A 251 1.27 -10.23 -8.05
C ASP A 251 0.39 -10.81 -9.15
N LYS A 252 1.01 -11.19 -10.26
CA LYS A 252 0.31 -11.77 -11.40
C LYS A 252 -0.02 -13.22 -11.13
N PHE A 253 -1.20 -13.64 -11.60
CA PHE A 253 -1.58 -15.03 -11.53
C PHE A 253 -0.61 -15.89 -12.35
N GLY A 254 0.07 -16.82 -11.68
CA GLY A 254 1.18 -17.58 -12.18
C GLY A 254 0.90 -19.08 -12.33
N ILE A 255 1.92 -19.82 -12.80
CA ILE A 255 1.91 -21.28 -12.79
C ILE A 255 1.99 -21.77 -11.34
N GLY A 256 1.15 -22.73 -10.97
CA GLY A 256 1.03 -23.24 -9.60
C GLY A 256 -0.04 -22.56 -8.78
N ASP A 257 -0.57 -21.42 -9.22
CA ASP A 257 -1.67 -20.73 -8.54
C ASP A 257 -2.98 -21.49 -8.72
N LYS A 258 -3.85 -21.37 -7.70
CA LYS A 258 -5.16 -22.02 -7.69
C LYS A 258 -6.23 -21.08 -8.23
N LEU A 259 -7.05 -21.62 -9.10
CA LEU A 259 -8.19 -20.94 -9.71
C LEU A 259 -9.49 -21.71 -9.40
N VAL A 260 -10.55 -20.96 -9.16
CA VAL A 260 -11.90 -21.53 -8.96
C VAL A 260 -12.82 -21.04 -10.07
N PHE A 261 -13.44 -21.97 -10.79
CA PHE A 261 -14.48 -21.69 -11.76
C PHE A 261 -15.84 -21.87 -11.13
N ASN A 262 -16.72 -20.92 -11.33
CA ASN A 262 -18.14 -21.01 -10.97
C ASN A 262 -18.41 -21.67 -9.59
N GLN A 263 -17.70 -21.25 -8.56
CA GLN A 263 -17.86 -21.61 -7.15
C GLN A 263 -17.52 -23.07 -6.76
N ALA A 264 -17.38 -23.99 -7.70
CA ALA A 264 -17.21 -25.41 -7.39
C ALA A 264 -15.98 -26.06 -8.03
N LEU A 265 -15.68 -25.75 -9.26
CA LEU A 265 -14.54 -26.33 -9.99
C LEU A 265 -13.28 -25.56 -9.66
N LYS A 266 -12.37 -26.19 -8.98
CA LYS A 266 -11.03 -25.63 -8.68
C LYS A 266 -9.97 -26.36 -9.48
N GLY A 267 -8.97 -25.62 -9.93
CA GLY A 267 -7.82 -26.18 -10.62
C GLY A 267 -6.55 -25.45 -10.24
N VAL A 268 -5.43 -26.06 -10.54
CA VAL A 268 -4.10 -25.47 -10.43
C VAL A 268 -3.62 -25.07 -11.80
N ASN A 269 -3.17 -23.84 -11.96
CA ASN A 269 -2.66 -23.37 -13.25
C ASN A 269 -1.35 -24.08 -13.59
N SER A 270 -1.37 -24.85 -14.67
CA SER A 270 -0.21 -25.61 -15.14
C SER A 270 0.58 -24.89 -16.22
N TYR A 271 -0.06 -24.00 -16.98
CA TYR A 271 0.57 -23.29 -18.07
C TYR A 271 -0.14 -21.97 -18.38
N ILE A 272 0.65 -21.00 -18.85
CA ILE A 272 0.12 -19.73 -19.36
C ILE A 272 0.38 -19.63 -20.84
N ILE A 273 -0.70 -19.59 -21.63
CA ILE A 273 -0.62 -19.46 -23.08
C ILE A 273 -0.13 -18.05 -23.43
N PRO A 274 0.97 -17.93 -24.19
CA PRO A 274 1.48 -16.65 -24.62
C PRO A 274 0.48 -15.91 -25.54
N ARG A 275 0.51 -14.57 -25.47
CA ARG A 275 -0.34 -13.73 -26.32
C ARG A 275 -0.20 -14.06 -27.80
N GLY A 276 -1.32 -14.20 -28.47
CA GLY A 276 -1.39 -14.55 -29.90
C GLY A 276 -1.33 -16.06 -30.20
N LYS A 277 -1.29 -16.92 -29.16
CA LYS A 277 -1.40 -18.38 -29.26
C LYS A 277 -2.64 -18.93 -28.57
N GLU A 278 -3.55 -18.04 -28.17
CA GLU A 278 -4.81 -18.40 -27.54
C GLU A 278 -5.69 -19.21 -28.50
N ALA A 279 -6.48 -20.14 -27.95
CA ALA A 279 -7.51 -20.82 -28.72
C ALA A 279 -8.56 -19.81 -29.20
N TYR A 280 -8.97 -19.92 -30.44
CA TYR A 280 -9.99 -19.05 -31.02
C TYR A 280 -11.13 -19.89 -31.64
N SER A 281 -12.29 -19.27 -31.70
CA SER A 281 -13.46 -19.85 -32.39
C SER A 281 -13.69 -19.13 -33.70
N GLU A 282 -13.99 -19.86 -34.73
CA GLU A 282 -14.41 -19.31 -36.03
C GLU A 282 -15.74 -18.59 -35.96
N TYR A 283 -16.53 -18.93 -34.96
CA TYR A 283 -17.83 -18.30 -34.67
C TYR A 283 -17.66 -17.31 -33.49
N ARG A 284 -17.71 -16.05 -33.81
CA ARG A 284 -17.76 -14.98 -32.83
C ARG A 284 -19.18 -14.62 -32.44
#